data_5dc9d4533bb50e677a3ec23d7be78d94
#
_entry.id   5dc9d4533bb50e677a3ec23d7be78d94
#
_cell.length_a   1.000
_cell.length_b   1.000
_cell.length_c   1.000
_cell.angle_alpha   90.00
_cell.angle_beta   90.00
_cell.angle_gamma   90.00
#
_symmetry.space_group_name_H-M   'P 1'
#
loop_
_entity.id
_entity.type
_entity.pdbx_description
1 polymer ?
#
loop_
_entity_poly.entity_id
_entity_poly.type
_entity_poly.pdbx_seq_one_letter_code
_entity_poly.pdbx_strand_id
1 'polypeptide(L)'
;SDPTVSRLIATLAADVRAVLSAINTARAAARQNAWRAAGAGAPDHGADGAHPVIIDLDATLVGAHSEKEQATPTYKRGFGFHPLCAFVDHGAGGTGEPVAMLLRPGNAGANTAADHITVTGQALAQLPMTTGYRVGRKVLIRTDSAGGTHEFLDYLTRRHLGYSVGIGLTGTWADQISNLLPQAWTPAYDADGVQREGAWVAELTGVLDLSG
;
A
#
# COMPACT_ATOMS: atom_id res chain seq x y z
N SER A 1 6.96 29.52 18.85
CA SER A 1 7.76 28.56 18.05
C SER A 1 9.23 28.82 18.30
N ASP A 2 9.99 27.78 18.57
CA ASP A 2 11.42 27.88 18.79
C ASP A 2 12.12 28.36 17.50
N PRO A 3 12.84 29.51 17.52
CA PRO A 3 13.53 30.04 16.34
C PRO A 3 14.57 29.05 15.77
N THR A 4 15.09 28.15 16.59
CA THR A 4 16.04 27.12 16.20
C THR A 4 15.36 26.05 15.31
N VAL A 5 14.17 25.59 15.70
CA VAL A 5 13.39 24.64 14.91
C VAL A 5 12.99 25.25 13.56
N SER A 6 12.53 26.51 13.57
CA SER A 6 12.15 27.21 12.32
C SER A 6 13.34 27.37 11.38
N ARG A 7 14.53 27.71 11.90
CA ARG A 7 15.77 27.81 11.10
C ARG A 7 16.21 26.46 10.57
N LEU A 8 16.12 25.42 11.38
CA LEU A 8 16.44 24.05 10.94
C LEU A 8 15.53 23.62 9.79
N ILE A 9 14.21 23.80 9.94
CA ILE A 9 13.24 23.48 8.87
C ILE A 9 13.55 24.27 7.60
N ALA A 10 13.84 25.57 7.71
CA ALA A 10 14.18 26.40 6.55
C ALA A 10 15.48 25.92 5.86
N THR A 11 16.48 25.51 6.64
CA THR A 11 17.73 24.97 6.09
C THR A 11 17.48 23.64 5.38
N LEU A 12 16.67 22.75 5.96
CA LEU A 12 16.30 21.48 5.36
C LEU A 12 15.45 21.66 4.10
N ALA A 13 14.59 22.67 4.08
CA ALA A 13 13.74 23.01 2.93
C ALA A 13 14.53 23.57 1.74
N ALA A 14 15.76 24.04 1.93
CA ALA A 14 16.60 24.54 0.84
C ALA A 14 17.00 23.44 -0.18
N ASP A 15 17.10 22.16 0.26
CA ASP A 15 17.30 21.01 -0.62
C ASP A 15 16.45 19.82 -0.15
N VAL A 16 15.16 19.90 -0.40
CA VAL A 16 14.17 18.89 0.01
C VAL A 16 14.52 17.49 -0.49
N ARG A 17 15.05 17.38 -1.72
CA ARG A 17 15.38 16.06 -2.31
C ARG A 17 16.52 15.38 -1.56
N ALA A 18 17.60 16.10 -1.32
CA ALA A 18 18.75 15.57 -0.59
C ALA A 18 18.36 15.19 0.84
N VAL A 19 17.58 16.04 1.51
CA VAL A 19 17.11 15.81 2.87
C VAL A 19 16.20 14.59 2.95
N LEU A 20 15.19 14.47 2.11
CA LEU A 20 14.31 13.31 2.09
C LEU A 20 15.06 12.03 1.73
N SER A 21 16.04 12.09 0.82
CA SER A 21 16.90 10.95 0.50
C SER A 21 17.72 10.52 1.72
N ALA A 22 18.33 11.46 2.44
CA ALA A 22 19.10 11.17 3.66
C ALA A 22 18.21 10.57 4.76
N ILE A 23 17.03 11.14 5.00
CA ILE A 23 16.07 10.63 5.96
C ILE A 23 15.64 9.20 5.60
N ASN A 24 15.29 8.95 4.35
CA ASN A 24 14.88 7.63 3.89
C ASN A 24 16.00 6.60 4.00
N THR A 25 17.24 6.98 3.69
CA THR A 25 18.41 6.12 3.87
C THR A 25 18.63 5.76 5.35
N ALA A 26 18.55 6.76 6.24
CA ALA A 26 18.67 6.52 7.67
C ALA A 26 17.56 5.63 8.23
N ARG A 27 16.30 5.83 7.77
CA ARG A 27 15.16 4.99 8.16
C ARG A 27 15.33 3.54 7.68
N ALA A 28 15.78 3.34 6.44
CA ALA A 28 16.04 2.00 5.91
C ALA A 28 17.14 1.28 6.72
N ALA A 29 18.24 1.97 7.07
CA ALA A 29 19.30 1.43 7.89
C ALA A 29 18.82 1.10 9.33
N ALA A 30 18.01 1.96 9.93
CA ALA A 30 17.42 1.71 11.24
C ALA A 30 16.50 0.50 11.22
N ARG A 31 15.64 0.37 10.19
CA ARG A 31 14.77 -0.79 9.99
C ARG A 31 15.58 -2.08 9.82
N GLN A 32 16.61 -2.05 9.00
CA GLN A 32 17.49 -3.21 8.82
C GLN A 32 18.06 -3.69 10.16
N ASN A 33 18.47 -2.77 11.02
CA ASN A 33 18.99 -3.12 12.34
C ASN A 33 17.88 -3.68 13.24
N ALA A 34 16.70 -3.06 13.26
CA ALA A 34 15.56 -3.52 14.05
C ALA A 34 15.08 -4.92 13.61
N TRP A 35 14.92 -5.17 12.32
CA TRP A 35 14.50 -6.48 11.83
C TRP A 35 15.55 -7.56 12.06
N ARG A 36 16.84 -7.20 11.91
CA ARG A 36 17.93 -8.14 12.27
C ARG A 36 17.89 -8.50 13.77
N ALA A 37 17.64 -7.53 14.64
CA ALA A 37 17.52 -7.77 16.08
C ALA A 37 16.27 -8.57 16.45
N ALA A 38 15.16 -8.39 15.72
CA ALA A 38 13.93 -9.15 15.90
C ALA A 38 14.06 -10.63 15.48
N GLY A 39 15.01 -10.95 14.59
CA GLY A 39 15.27 -12.32 14.16
C GLY A 39 14.04 -13.01 13.61
N ALA A 40 13.59 -14.09 14.25
CA ALA A 40 12.40 -14.83 13.83
C ALA A 40 11.08 -14.02 13.92
N GLY A 41 11.06 -12.93 14.66
CA GLY A 41 9.91 -12.01 14.73
C GLY A 41 9.92 -10.91 13.67
N ALA A 42 10.93 -10.88 12.79
CA ALA A 42 10.96 -9.88 11.71
C ALA A 42 9.99 -10.26 10.57
N PRO A 43 9.35 -9.26 9.93
CA PRO A 43 8.42 -9.52 8.82
C PRO A 43 9.05 -10.24 7.62
N ASP A 44 10.36 -10.10 7.42
CA ASP A 44 11.10 -10.73 6.32
C ASP A 44 11.72 -12.09 6.68
N HIS A 45 11.52 -12.56 7.92
CA HIS A 45 12.05 -13.86 8.34
C HIS A 45 11.43 -15.00 7.55
N GLY A 46 12.26 -15.70 6.78
CA GLY A 46 11.81 -16.80 5.93
C GLY A 46 10.90 -16.37 4.77
N ALA A 47 10.85 -15.09 4.44
CA ALA A 47 9.99 -14.60 3.38
C ALA A 47 10.29 -15.26 2.02
N ASP A 48 9.26 -15.82 1.41
CA ASP A 48 9.28 -16.49 0.10
C ASP A 48 8.00 -16.16 -0.69
N GLY A 49 7.73 -16.90 -1.77
CA GLY A 49 6.53 -16.69 -2.58
C GLY A 49 5.23 -17.20 -1.95
N ALA A 50 5.29 -18.05 -0.94
CA ALA A 50 4.14 -18.55 -0.20
C ALA A 50 3.87 -17.71 1.07
N HIS A 51 4.92 -17.15 1.64
CA HIS A 51 4.89 -16.32 2.85
C HIS A 51 5.60 -14.99 2.58
N PRO A 52 5.03 -14.12 1.73
CA PRO A 52 5.66 -12.85 1.37
C PRO A 52 5.59 -11.82 2.49
N VAL A 53 6.51 -10.85 2.47
CA VAL A 53 6.31 -9.59 3.19
C VAL A 53 5.14 -8.85 2.54
N ILE A 54 4.13 -8.51 3.29
CA ILE A 54 2.95 -7.80 2.80
C ILE A 54 3.15 -6.30 3.00
N ILE A 55 2.91 -5.53 1.95
CA ILE A 55 2.86 -4.07 1.99
C ILE A 55 1.46 -3.61 1.63
N ASP A 56 0.80 -2.97 2.56
CA ASP A 56 -0.50 -2.32 2.36
C ASP A 56 -0.32 -0.91 1.82
N LEU A 57 -1.04 -0.60 0.75
CA LEU A 57 -1.17 0.76 0.24
C LEU A 57 -2.58 1.26 0.56
N ASP A 58 -2.66 2.38 1.25
CA ASP A 58 -3.94 3.01 1.58
C ASP A 58 -3.80 4.52 1.61
N ALA A 59 -4.88 5.21 1.23
CA ALA A 59 -4.97 6.65 1.27
C ALA A 59 -5.81 7.10 2.46
N THR A 60 -5.31 8.06 3.21
CA THR A 60 -6.01 8.60 4.37
C THR A 60 -6.25 10.10 4.22
N LEU A 61 -7.22 10.65 4.93
CA LEU A 61 -7.46 12.08 4.96
C LEU A 61 -6.79 12.72 6.18
N VAL A 62 -6.03 13.78 5.93
CA VAL A 62 -5.41 14.59 6.97
C VAL A 62 -6.02 15.99 6.95
N GLY A 63 -6.78 16.34 7.99
CA GLY A 63 -7.40 17.66 8.11
C GLY A 63 -6.37 18.77 8.31
N ALA A 64 -6.56 19.91 7.66
CA ALA A 64 -5.84 21.15 7.91
C ALA A 64 -6.82 22.22 8.40
N HIS A 65 -6.42 22.97 9.43
CA HIS A 65 -7.25 24.04 10.00
C HIS A 65 -6.90 25.44 9.47
N SER A 66 -5.96 25.50 8.55
CA SER A 66 -5.52 26.75 7.91
C SER A 66 -5.09 26.48 6.48
N GLU A 67 -5.07 27.52 5.66
CA GLU A 67 -4.50 27.48 4.32
C GLU A 67 -3.01 27.17 4.41
N LYS A 68 -2.68 25.97 4.01
CA LYS A 68 -1.31 25.47 3.85
C LYS A 68 -1.08 25.17 2.38
N GLU A 69 0.16 25.23 1.96
CA GLU A 69 0.53 24.87 0.59
C GLU A 69 -0.06 23.51 0.22
N GLN A 70 -0.81 23.46 -0.88
CA GLN A 70 -1.51 22.29 -1.41
C GLN A 70 -2.63 21.71 -0.53
N ALA A 71 -3.00 22.31 0.59
CA ALA A 71 -4.23 21.95 1.27
C ALA A 71 -5.44 22.36 0.42
N THR A 72 -6.36 21.43 0.19
CA THR A 72 -7.55 21.65 -0.67
C THR A 72 -8.78 20.96 -0.09
N PRO A 73 -9.99 21.29 -0.57
CA PRO A 73 -11.19 20.55 -0.21
C PRO A 73 -11.05 19.05 -0.54
N THR A 74 -11.52 18.19 0.38
CA THR A 74 -11.49 16.74 0.23
C THR A 74 -12.85 16.22 -0.26
N TYR A 75 -12.88 14.99 -0.79
CA TYR A 75 -14.12 14.33 -1.23
C TYR A 75 -15.13 14.10 -0.09
N LYS A 76 -14.68 14.06 1.18
CA LYS A 76 -15.55 13.97 2.37
C LYS A 76 -15.99 15.34 2.91
N ARG A 77 -15.93 16.39 2.09
CA ARG A 77 -16.30 17.77 2.45
C ARG A 77 -15.47 18.38 3.60
N GLY A 78 -14.27 17.84 3.86
CA GLY A 78 -13.27 18.45 4.71
C GLY A 78 -12.31 19.35 3.91
N PHE A 79 -11.27 19.85 4.58
CA PHE A 79 -10.18 20.61 3.96
C PHE A 79 -8.85 20.07 4.48
N GLY A 80 -7.87 19.84 3.58
CA GLY A 80 -6.56 19.33 3.97
C GLY A 80 -5.86 18.56 2.87
N PHE A 81 -5.36 17.37 3.21
CA PHE A 81 -4.53 16.52 2.37
C PHE A 81 -5.10 15.11 2.25
N HIS A 82 -4.70 14.41 1.19
CA HIS A 82 -5.06 13.01 0.94
C HIS A 82 -3.80 12.19 0.63
N PRO A 83 -2.88 12.02 1.62
CA PRO A 83 -1.67 11.24 1.40
C PRO A 83 -1.97 9.79 1.07
N LEU A 84 -1.14 9.22 0.18
CA LEU A 84 -1.07 7.78 -0.06
C LEU A 84 0.07 7.22 0.77
N CYS A 85 -0.21 6.22 1.59
CA CYS A 85 0.71 5.64 2.55
C CYS A 85 1.00 4.17 2.21
N ALA A 86 2.16 3.69 2.63
CA ALA A 86 2.52 2.28 2.56
C ALA A 86 2.95 1.79 3.95
N PHE A 87 2.43 0.63 4.34
CA PHE A 87 2.71 -0.01 5.62
C PHE A 87 3.14 -1.46 5.41
N VAL A 88 4.14 -1.92 6.16
CA VAL A 88 4.42 -3.35 6.26
C VAL A 88 3.48 -3.96 7.29
N ASP A 89 2.82 -5.05 6.91
CA ASP A 89 1.98 -5.85 7.80
C ASP A 89 2.86 -6.76 8.67
N HIS A 90 2.72 -6.65 9.98
CA HIS A 90 3.43 -7.49 10.97
C HIS A 90 2.62 -8.72 11.40
N GLY A 91 1.56 -9.07 10.68
CA GLY A 91 0.73 -10.24 10.94
C GLY A 91 -0.27 -10.06 12.08
N ALA A 92 -0.88 -11.17 12.49
CA ALA A 92 -1.91 -11.18 13.53
C ALA A 92 -1.36 -10.66 14.87
N GLY A 93 -2.03 -9.66 15.43
CA GLY A 93 -1.62 -9.00 16.68
C GLY A 93 -0.50 -7.96 16.51
N GLY A 94 0.05 -7.82 15.31
CA GLY A 94 1.00 -6.76 14.98
C GLY A 94 0.31 -5.46 14.57
N THR A 95 1.08 -4.37 14.54
CA THR A 95 0.67 -3.08 13.97
C THR A 95 1.34 -2.89 12.62
N GLY A 96 0.71 -2.12 11.72
CA GLY A 96 1.34 -1.73 10.47
C GLY A 96 2.56 -0.83 10.71
N GLU A 97 3.71 -1.11 10.08
CA GLU A 97 4.90 -0.28 10.14
C GLU A 97 4.95 0.66 8.93
N PRO A 98 4.92 2.00 9.11
CA PRO A 98 4.94 2.94 8.00
C PRO A 98 6.30 2.93 7.29
N VAL A 99 6.29 2.66 5.98
CA VAL A 99 7.51 2.59 5.17
C VAL A 99 7.60 3.71 4.13
N ALA A 100 6.49 4.16 3.58
CA ALA A 100 6.47 5.29 2.66
C ALA A 100 5.20 6.13 2.83
N MET A 101 5.28 7.39 2.42
CA MET A 101 4.14 8.30 2.34
C MET A 101 4.39 9.32 1.23
N LEU A 102 3.40 9.46 0.36
CA LEU A 102 3.34 10.53 -0.62
C LEU A 102 2.26 11.53 -0.19
N LEU A 103 2.68 12.72 0.23
CA LEU A 103 1.75 13.80 0.54
C LEU A 103 1.11 14.29 -0.76
N ARG A 104 -0.23 14.32 -0.77
CA ARG A 104 -1.02 14.76 -1.92
C ARG A 104 -2.05 15.81 -1.49
N PRO A 105 -2.48 16.71 -2.38
CA PRO A 105 -3.57 17.64 -2.08
C PRO A 105 -4.85 16.88 -1.72
N GLY A 106 -5.74 17.52 -0.95
CA GLY A 106 -6.97 16.91 -0.46
C GLY A 106 -7.92 16.40 -1.56
N ASN A 107 -7.86 17.00 -2.75
CA ASN A 107 -8.62 16.62 -3.94
C ASN A 107 -7.89 15.65 -4.87
N ALA A 108 -6.75 15.07 -4.44
CA ALA A 108 -6.04 14.07 -5.24
C ALA A 108 -6.93 12.88 -5.55
N GLY A 109 -6.91 12.43 -6.80
CA GLY A 109 -7.64 11.25 -7.25
C GLY A 109 -7.19 9.99 -6.49
N ALA A 110 -8.14 9.11 -6.19
CA ALA A 110 -7.81 7.85 -5.54
C ALA A 110 -7.01 6.92 -6.48
N ASN A 111 -7.37 6.87 -7.75
CA ASN A 111 -6.88 5.88 -8.73
C ASN A 111 -5.69 6.37 -9.56
N THR A 112 -4.77 7.13 -8.98
CA THR A 112 -3.60 7.65 -9.70
C THR A 112 -2.51 6.57 -9.74
N ALA A 113 -2.35 5.89 -10.87
CA ALA A 113 -1.35 4.83 -11.04
C ALA A 113 0.08 5.32 -10.73
N ALA A 114 0.44 6.52 -11.20
CA ALA A 114 1.77 7.11 -10.96
C ALA A 114 2.08 7.28 -9.47
N ASP A 115 1.09 7.62 -8.65
CA ASP A 115 1.24 7.75 -7.20
C ASP A 115 1.47 6.39 -6.54
N HIS A 116 0.67 5.38 -6.94
CA HIS A 116 0.82 4.01 -6.46
C HIS A 116 2.20 3.43 -6.82
N ILE A 117 2.67 3.66 -8.05
CA ILE A 117 4.01 3.27 -8.50
C ILE A 117 5.09 3.95 -7.67
N THR A 118 4.94 5.26 -7.44
CA THR A 118 5.89 6.05 -6.65
C THR A 118 5.99 5.54 -5.22
N VAL A 119 4.86 5.38 -4.53
CA VAL A 119 4.82 4.92 -3.14
C VAL A 119 5.31 3.48 -3.02
N THR A 120 4.94 2.60 -3.95
CA THR A 120 5.47 1.23 -4.01
C THR A 120 6.99 1.23 -4.15
N GLY A 121 7.55 2.03 -5.07
CA GLY A 121 9.00 2.16 -5.24
C GLY A 121 9.71 2.65 -3.97
N GLN A 122 9.14 3.66 -3.30
CA GLN A 122 9.66 4.17 -2.03
C GLN A 122 9.59 3.12 -0.92
N ALA A 123 8.48 2.39 -0.82
CA ALA A 123 8.30 1.33 0.18
C ALA A 123 9.30 0.19 -0.02
N LEU A 124 9.46 -0.29 -1.25
CA LEU A 124 10.46 -1.30 -1.58
C LEU A 124 11.88 -0.88 -1.20
N ALA A 125 12.24 0.38 -1.43
CA ALA A 125 13.56 0.92 -1.05
C ALA A 125 13.80 0.96 0.48
N GLN A 126 12.74 0.81 1.28
CA GLN A 126 12.83 0.75 2.74
C GLN A 126 13.04 -0.67 3.29
N LEU A 127 12.84 -1.72 2.47
CA LEU A 127 12.94 -3.09 2.95
C LEU A 127 14.39 -3.59 2.99
N PRO A 128 14.83 -4.27 4.07
CA PRO A 128 16.19 -4.80 4.19
C PRO A 128 16.58 -5.79 3.08
N MET A 129 15.59 -6.55 2.59
CA MET A 129 15.77 -7.61 1.58
C MET A 129 15.96 -7.10 0.15
N THR A 130 15.86 -5.78 -0.10
CA THR A 130 15.95 -5.20 -1.45
C THR A 130 17.37 -4.87 -1.89
N THR A 131 18.36 -4.99 -1.01
CA THR A 131 19.75 -4.70 -1.31
C THR A 131 20.29 -5.68 -2.36
N GLY A 132 20.31 -5.24 -3.61
CA GLY A 132 21.05 -5.86 -4.71
C GLY A 132 20.23 -6.60 -5.76
N TYR A 133 18.96 -7.00 -5.55
CA TYR A 133 18.20 -7.74 -6.56
C TYR A 133 16.68 -7.55 -6.47
N ARG A 134 15.97 -7.97 -7.52
CA ARG A 134 14.50 -7.99 -7.57
C ARG A 134 13.97 -8.88 -6.46
N VAL A 135 13.15 -8.32 -5.59
CA VAL A 135 12.50 -9.07 -4.48
C VAL A 135 11.54 -10.13 -4.99
N GLY A 136 10.98 -9.92 -6.18
CA GLY A 136 10.05 -10.86 -6.80
C GLY A 136 8.84 -11.13 -5.90
N ARG A 137 8.33 -12.35 -5.96
CA ARG A 137 7.16 -12.79 -5.17
C ARG A 137 7.38 -12.86 -3.66
N LYS A 138 8.57 -12.54 -3.17
CA LYS A 138 8.83 -12.40 -1.72
C LYS A 138 8.14 -11.16 -1.11
N VAL A 139 7.63 -10.27 -1.94
CA VAL A 139 6.82 -9.12 -1.53
C VAL A 139 5.48 -9.18 -2.23
N LEU A 140 4.42 -8.99 -1.46
CA LEU A 140 3.05 -8.86 -1.92
C LEU A 140 2.57 -7.43 -1.64
N ILE A 141 2.08 -6.76 -2.67
CA ILE A 141 1.42 -5.46 -2.55
C ILE A 141 -0.08 -5.68 -2.41
N ARG A 142 -0.67 -5.15 -1.34
CA ARG A 142 -2.12 -5.23 -1.09
C ARG A 142 -2.71 -3.82 -1.14
N THR A 143 -3.79 -3.64 -1.86
CA THR A 143 -4.51 -2.37 -1.94
C THR A 143 -5.99 -2.60 -2.24
N ASP A 144 -6.81 -1.63 -1.90
CA ASP A 144 -8.23 -1.60 -2.27
C ASP A 144 -8.41 -1.35 -3.78
N SER A 145 -9.64 -1.06 -4.20
CA SER A 145 -9.97 -0.80 -5.61
C SER A 145 -9.33 0.46 -6.19
N ALA A 146 -8.78 1.34 -5.36
CA ALA A 146 -8.05 2.51 -5.85
C ALA A 146 -6.74 2.14 -6.58
N GLY A 147 -6.11 1.01 -6.21
CA GLY A 147 -4.97 0.46 -6.91
C GLY A 147 -5.31 -0.36 -8.15
N GLY A 148 -6.59 -0.60 -8.45
CA GLY A 148 -7.06 -1.43 -9.56
C GLY A 148 -6.93 -0.76 -10.93
N THR A 149 -5.78 -0.25 -11.29
CA THR A 149 -5.50 0.36 -12.60
C THR A 149 -4.56 -0.51 -13.41
N HIS A 150 -4.82 -0.66 -14.72
CA HIS A 150 -3.98 -1.47 -15.61
C HIS A 150 -2.51 -1.06 -15.54
N GLU A 151 -2.21 0.24 -15.55
CA GLU A 151 -0.84 0.75 -15.49
C GLU A 151 -0.12 0.31 -14.21
N PHE A 152 -0.80 0.32 -13.07
CA PHE A 152 -0.21 -0.13 -11.81
C PHE A 152 -0.03 -1.65 -11.77
N LEU A 153 -1.03 -2.42 -12.23
CA LEU A 153 -0.95 -3.88 -12.32
C LEU A 153 0.19 -4.33 -13.26
N ASP A 154 0.35 -3.66 -14.38
CA ASP A 154 1.47 -3.87 -15.31
C ASP A 154 2.82 -3.60 -14.64
N TYR A 155 2.92 -2.52 -13.87
CA TYR A 155 4.13 -2.21 -13.11
C TYR A 155 4.47 -3.34 -12.12
N LEU A 156 3.49 -3.82 -11.33
CA LEU A 156 3.69 -4.91 -10.37
C LEU A 156 4.10 -6.20 -11.07
N THR A 157 3.45 -6.54 -12.17
CA THR A 157 3.72 -7.72 -12.99
C THR A 157 5.13 -7.68 -13.58
N ARG A 158 5.53 -6.57 -14.19
CA ARG A 158 6.90 -6.39 -14.74
C ARG A 158 7.99 -6.51 -13.66
N ARG A 159 7.68 -6.17 -12.43
CA ARG A 159 8.60 -6.31 -11.29
C ARG A 159 8.54 -7.68 -10.64
N HIS A 160 7.67 -8.56 -11.11
CA HIS A 160 7.41 -9.89 -10.55
C HIS A 160 6.98 -9.86 -9.07
N LEU A 161 6.33 -8.80 -8.62
CA LEU A 161 5.77 -8.70 -7.28
C LEU A 161 4.49 -9.55 -7.18
N GLY A 162 4.22 -10.11 -6.00
CA GLY A 162 2.88 -10.58 -5.68
C GLY A 162 1.96 -9.38 -5.48
N TYR A 163 0.67 -9.52 -5.80
CA TYR A 163 -0.30 -8.48 -5.49
C TYR A 163 -1.69 -9.04 -5.20
N SER A 164 -2.41 -8.35 -4.34
CA SER A 164 -3.83 -8.53 -4.03
C SER A 164 -4.49 -7.16 -4.14
N VAL A 165 -5.30 -6.98 -5.17
CA VAL A 165 -5.88 -5.68 -5.52
C VAL A 165 -7.38 -5.81 -5.66
N GLY A 166 -8.12 -4.91 -5.00
CA GLY A 166 -9.56 -4.79 -5.19
C GLY A 166 -9.86 -4.31 -6.60
N ILE A 167 -10.91 -4.85 -7.22
CA ILE A 167 -11.38 -4.43 -8.55
C ILE A 167 -12.88 -4.15 -8.46
N GLY A 168 -13.29 -3.01 -9.04
CA GLY A 168 -14.70 -2.68 -9.16
C GLY A 168 -15.38 -3.60 -10.17
N LEU A 169 -16.53 -4.17 -9.79
CA LEU A 169 -17.32 -5.01 -10.70
C LEU A 169 -18.00 -4.15 -11.77
N THR A 170 -17.82 -4.52 -13.03
CA THR A 170 -18.61 -3.99 -14.14
C THR A 170 -19.92 -4.79 -14.30
N GLY A 171 -20.91 -4.23 -15.02
CA GLY A 171 -22.19 -4.91 -15.22
C GLY A 171 -22.05 -6.30 -15.84
N THR A 172 -21.18 -6.46 -16.84
CA THR A 172 -20.91 -7.76 -17.48
C THR A 172 -20.32 -8.80 -16.56
N TRP A 173 -19.45 -8.40 -15.63
CA TRP A 173 -18.89 -9.29 -14.61
C TRP A 173 -19.92 -9.68 -13.57
N ALA A 174 -20.79 -8.75 -13.18
CA ALA A 174 -21.87 -9.04 -12.25
C ALA A 174 -22.81 -10.13 -12.81
N ASP A 175 -23.11 -10.09 -14.11
CA ASP A 175 -23.92 -11.10 -14.79
C ASP A 175 -23.20 -12.48 -14.80
N GLN A 176 -21.91 -12.51 -15.12
CA GLN A 176 -21.11 -13.75 -15.09
C GLN A 176 -21.05 -14.35 -13.69
N ILE A 177 -20.85 -13.52 -12.66
CA ILE A 177 -20.82 -13.94 -11.25
C ILE A 177 -22.19 -14.50 -10.84
N SER A 178 -23.28 -13.86 -11.25
CA SER A 178 -24.64 -14.31 -10.93
C SER A 178 -25.01 -15.65 -11.59
N ASN A 179 -24.31 -16.04 -12.66
CA ASN A 179 -24.50 -17.30 -13.37
C ASN A 179 -23.58 -18.42 -12.83
N LEU A 180 -22.77 -18.19 -11.82
CA LEU A 180 -21.96 -19.23 -11.21
C LEU A 180 -22.85 -20.31 -10.58
N LEU A 181 -22.43 -21.58 -10.76
CA LEU A 181 -23.13 -22.70 -10.17
C LEU A 181 -23.08 -22.62 -8.63
N PRO A 182 -24.12 -23.07 -7.90
CA PRO A 182 -24.14 -23.01 -6.43
C PRO A 182 -22.92 -23.65 -5.77
N GLN A 183 -22.36 -24.70 -6.34
CA GLN A 183 -21.18 -25.39 -5.81
C GLN A 183 -19.85 -24.64 -5.97
N ALA A 184 -19.82 -23.57 -6.76
CA ALA A 184 -18.66 -22.68 -6.87
C ALA A 184 -18.51 -21.75 -5.63
N TRP A 185 -19.57 -21.63 -4.84
CA TRP A 185 -19.63 -20.74 -3.70
C TRP A 185 -19.26 -21.46 -2.41
N THR A 186 -18.36 -20.89 -1.63
CA THR A 186 -17.99 -21.32 -0.29
C THR A 186 -18.33 -20.24 0.73
N PRO A 187 -18.69 -20.57 1.97
CA PRO A 187 -18.93 -19.56 2.99
C PRO A 187 -17.71 -18.67 3.21
N ALA A 188 -17.92 -17.37 3.43
CA ALA A 188 -16.88 -16.48 3.87
C ALA A 188 -16.68 -16.60 5.40
N TYR A 189 -15.44 -16.42 5.85
CA TYR A 189 -15.05 -16.45 7.26
C TYR A 189 -14.46 -15.11 7.67
N ASP A 190 -14.58 -14.75 8.93
CA ASP A 190 -13.90 -13.59 9.51
C ASP A 190 -12.46 -13.93 9.95
N ALA A 191 -11.78 -12.95 10.57
CA ALA A 191 -10.41 -13.12 11.03
C ALA A 191 -10.26 -14.17 12.16
N ASP A 192 -11.33 -14.44 12.90
CA ASP A 192 -11.39 -15.42 13.99
C ASP A 192 -11.79 -16.82 13.51
N GLY A 193 -11.97 -17.00 12.19
CA GLY A 193 -12.40 -18.24 11.57
C GLY A 193 -13.88 -18.56 11.76
N VAL A 194 -14.70 -17.58 12.15
CA VAL A 194 -16.15 -17.73 12.27
C VAL A 194 -16.80 -17.43 10.92
N GLN A 195 -17.74 -18.30 10.52
CA GLN A 195 -18.49 -18.11 9.29
C GLN A 195 -19.34 -16.83 9.35
N ARG A 196 -19.20 -16.00 8.32
CA ARG A 196 -19.99 -14.78 8.16
C ARG A 196 -21.36 -15.11 7.58
N GLU A 197 -22.41 -14.74 8.29
CA GLU A 197 -23.80 -14.95 7.83
C GLU A 197 -24.05 -14.12 6.55
N GLY A 198 -24.65 -14.78 5.54
CA GLY A 198 -24.99 -14.14 4.26
C GLY A 198 -23.82 -13.73 3.39
N ALA A 199 -22.59 -14.18 3.68
CA ALA A 199 -21.39 -13.85 2.91
C ALA A 199 -20.79 -15.13 2.29
N TRP A 200 -20.40 -15.03 1.01
CA TRP A 200 -19.90 -16.13 0.22
C TRP A 200 -18.71 -15.67 -0.63
N VAL A 201 -17.82 -16.56 -0.95
CA VAL A 201 -16.69 -16.33 -1.85
C VAL A 201 -16.67 -17.39 -2.95
N ALA A 202 -16.20 -17.00 -4.13
CA ALA A 202 -16.00 -17.91 -5.26
C ALA A 202 -14.68 -17.59 -5.97
N GLU A 203 -14.01 -18.62 -6.45
CA GLU A 203 -12.84 -18.50 -7.31
C GLU A 203 -13.31 -18.22 -8.76
N LEU A 204 -12.77 -17.19 -9.37
CA LEU A 204 -13.17 -16.72 -10.71
C LEU A 204 -12.07 -16.94 -11.77
N THR A 205 -10.99 -17.61 -11.42
CA THR A 205 -9.90 -17.92 -12.37
C THR A 205 -10.44 -18.69 -13.57
N GLY A 206 -10.23 -18.17 -14.77
CA GLY A 206 -10.75 -18.73 -16.02
C GLY A 206 -12.22 -18.47 -16.29
N VAL A 207 -12.94 -17.78 -15.39
CA VAL A 207 -14.32 -17.34 -15.59
C VAL A 207 -14.34 -15.89 -16.08
N LEU A 208 -13.54 -15.03 -15.44
CA LEU A 208 -13.40 -13.63 -15.82
C LEU A 208 -12.07 -13.41 -16.56
N ASP A 209 -12.15 -12.70 -17.68
CA ASP A 209 -10.96 -12.16 -18.35
C ASP A 209 -10.64 -10.78 -17.78
N LEU A 210 -9.50 -10.67 -17.09
CA LEU A 210 -9.01 -9.43 -16.50
C LEU A 210 -7.89 -8.78 -17.32
N SER A 211 -7.65 -9.27 -18.56
CA SER A 211 -6.57 -8.78 -19.44
C SER A 211 -6.96 -7.59 -20.31
N GLY A 212 -8.24 -7.16 -20.28
CA GLY A 212 -8.81 -6.09 -21.10
C GLY A 212 -8.53 -4.67 -20.60
#